data_e13967358e41683ce74d75b3a5e62dd2
#
_entry.id   e13967358e41683ce74d75b3a5e62dd2
#
_cell.length_a   1.000
_cell.length_b   1.000
_cell.length_c   1.000
_cell.angle_alpha   90.00
_cell.angle_beta   90.00
_cell.angle_gamma   90.00
#
_symmetry.space_group_name_H-M   'P 1'
#
loop_
_entity.id
_entity.type
_entity.pdbx_description
1 polymer ?
#
loop_
_entity_poly.entity_id
_entity_poly.type
_entity_poly.pdbx_seq_one_letter_code
_entity_poly.pdbx_strand_id
1 'polypeptide(L)'
;SPEPEPTKGLGVGEVGYLITGVKDVRQSKVGDTVTNAMKPAADALTGYKDPLPMVYSGIYPIDGSDYPNLREALDKLKLSDAALAYEPETSVALGFGFRCGFLGLLHLEIVTERLEREFGLDLIATAPSVVYEVTMDDGKEITVTNPSEFPSGKVKTVLEPMVRATILAPKDYVGVIMELCQSRRGIMIDMQYLGEDRVQLRYTL
;
A
#
# COMPACT_ATOMS: atom_id res chain seq x y z
N SER A 1 -13.03 -26.39 -8.20
CA SER A 1 -11.58 -26.39 -7.93
C SER A 1 -11.18 -27.81 -7.61
N PRO A 2 -10.03 -28.29 -8.09
CA PRO A 2 -9.52 -29.61 -7.73
C PRO A 2 -9.27 -29.67 -6.24
N GLU A 3 -9.58 -30.81 -5.61
CA GLU A 3 -9.22 -31.05 -4.21
C GLU A 3 -7.69 -31.08 -4.08
N PRO A 4 -7.12 -30.57 -2.97
CA PRO A 4 -5.68 -30.66 -2.73
C PRO A 4 -5.23 -32.11 -2.64
N GLU A 5 -4.26 -32.50 -3.46
CA GLU A 5 -3.66 -33.83 -3.40
C GLU A 5 -2.33 -33.79 -2.63
N PRO A 6 -2.13 -34.70 -1.65
CA PRO A 6 -0.86 -34.78 -0.95
C PRO A 6 0.29 -35.16 -1.89
N THR A 7 1.36 -34.40 -1.89
CA THR A 7 2.57 -34.69 -2.65
C THR A 7 3.80 -34.79 -1.72
N LYS A 8 4.83 -35.51 -2.17
CA LYS A 8 6.08 -35.63 -1.42
C LYS A 8 7.01 -34.43 -1.52
N GLY A 9 6.72 -33.53 -2.45
CA GLY A 9 7.49 -32.31 -2.69
C GLY A 9 7.03 -31.62 -3.95
N LEU A 10 7.54 -30.42 -4.18
CA LEU A 10 7.31 -29.62 -5.37
C LEU A 10 8.62 -29.57 -6.19
N GLY A 11 8.54 -29.82 -7.47
CA GLY A 11 9.64 -29.67 -8.42
C GLY A 11 9.78 -28.23 -8.91
N VAL A 12 10.78 -28.00 -9.76
CA VAL A 12 11.02 -26.69 -10.36
C VAL A 12 9.84 -26.28 -11.24
N GLY A 13 9.29 -25.08 -10.96
CA GLY A 13 8.14 -24.53 -11.69
C GLY A 13 6.78 -25.04 -11.19
N GLU A 14 6.74 -25.95 -10.24
CA GLU A 14 5.49 -26.40 -9.62
C GLU A 14 5.01 -25.44 -8.52
N VAL A 15 3.69 -25.35 -8.38
CA VAL A 15 3.01 -24.53 -7.39
C VAL A 15 2.16 -25.43 -6.50
N GLY A 16 2.15 -25.18 -5.20
CA GLY A 16 1.39 -25.97 -4.26
C GLY A 16 1.22 -25.28 -2.92
N TYR A 17 0.61 -26.00 -1.98
CA TYR A 17 0.39 -25.54 -0.62
C TYR A 17 1.39 -26.18 0.33
N LEU A 18 2.05 -25.37 1.16
CA LEU A 18 2.95 -25.83 2.20
C LEU A 18 2.29 -25.66 3.57
N ILE A 19 2.00 -26.77 4.25
CA ILE A 19 1.44 -26.77 5.60
C ILE A 19 2.60 -26.82 6.61
N THR A 20 2.97 -25.65 7.14
CA THR A 20 4.18 -25.51 7.97
C THR A 20 3.96 -25.77 9.46
N GLY A 21 2.70 -25.70 9.95
CA GLY A 21 2.41 -25.70 11.38
C GLY A 21 2.80 -24.42 12.11
N VAL A 22 3.25 -23.37 11.41
CA VAL A 22 3.50 -22.04 11.99
C VAL A 22 2.17 -21.48 12.50
N LYS A 23 2.13 -21.13 13.79
CA LYS A 23 0.92 -20.62 14.45
C LYS A 23 0.77 -19.11 14.35
N ASP A 24 1.86 -18.39 14.22
CA ASP A 24 1.88 -16.93 14.08
C ASP A 24 2.19 -16.56 12.62
N VAL A 25 1.15 -16.09 11.92
CA VAL A 25 1.23 -15.72 10.50
C VAL A 25 2.25 -14.59 10.24
N ARG A 26 2.55 -13.75 11.25
CA ARG A 26 3.57 -12.70 11.16
C ARG A 26 4.98 -13.23 10.96
N GLN A 27 5.20 -14.52 11.24
CA GLN A 27 6.48 -15.21 11.00
C GLN A 27 6.65 -15.70 9.56
N SER A 28 5.65 -15.50 8.71
CA SER A 28 5.69 -15.89 7.30
C SER A 28 5.18 -14.75 6.44
N LYS A 29 6.01 -14.25 5.54
CA LYS A 29 5.69 -13.13 4.65
C LYS A 29 5.63 -13.58 3.20
N VAL A 30 4.87 -12.86 2.39
CA VAL A 30 4.92 -13.02 0.92
C VAL A 30 6.32 -12.67 0.43
N GLY A 31 6.93 -13.59 -0.33
CA GLY A 31 8.31 -13.46 -0.82
C GLY A 31 9.37 -14.13 0.04
N ASP A 32 8.98 -14.73 1.16
CA ASP A 32 9.92 -15.53 1.96
C ASP A 32 10.47 -16.72 1.17
N THR A 33 11.73 -17.02 1.39
CA THR A 33 12.41 -18.19 0.80
C THR A 33 12.34 -19.36 1.74
N VAL A 34 11.74 -20.45 1.28
CA VAL A 34 11.72 -21.71 2.01
C VAL A 34 12.96 -22.54 1.65
N THR A 35 13.68 -23.02 2.66
CA THR A 35 14.91 -23.77 2.47
C THR A 35 14.99 -24.99 3.39
N ASN A 36 15.95 -25.87 3.15
CA ASN A 36 16.17 -27.05 3.98
C ASN A 36 16.85 -26.66 5.31
N ALA A 37 16.29 -27.08 6.45
CA ALA A 37 16.81 -26.75 7.77
C ALA A 37 18.24 -27.30 8.03
N MET A 38 18.58 -28.46 7.47
CA MET A 38 19.90 -29.07 7.64
C MET A 38 20.95 -28.54 6.65
N LYS A 39 20.51 -28.01 5.50
CA LYS A 39 21.37 -27.41 4.48
C LYS A 39 20.67 -26.16 3.94
N PRO A 40 20.67 -25.07 4.73
CA PRO A 40 20.01 -23.84 4.33
C PRO A 40 20.70 -23.23 3.12
N ALA A 41 19.92 -22.52 2.28
CA ALA A 41 20.47 -21.67 1.23
C ALA A 41 21.26 -20.52 1.87
N ALA A 42 22.36 -20.11 1.25
CA ALA A 42 23.18 -19.00 1.75
C ALA A 42 22.43 -17.66 1.68
N ASP A 43 21.65 -17.47 0.62
CA ASP A 43 20.92 -16.22 0.36
C ASP A 43 19.44 -16.52 0.05
N ALA A 44 18.57 -15.55 0.36
CA ALA A 44 17.18 -15.59 -0.06
C ALA A 44 17.06 -15.38 -1.59
N LEU A 45 16.02 -15.94 -2.20
CA LEU A 45 15.72 -15.69 -3.60
C LEU A 45 15.45 -14.20 -3.83
N THR A 46 16.08 -13.65 -4.86
CA THR A 46 15.95 -12.24 -5.24
C THR A 46 14.66 -11.98 -6.03
N GLY A 47 14.21 -10.72 -6.06
CA GLY A 47 13.08 -10.29 -6.90
C GLY A 47 11.81 -9.98 -6.13
N TYR A 48 11.67 -10.41 -4.89
CA TYR A 48 10.58 -10.02 -4.00
C TYR A 48 10.95 -8.77 -3.20
N LYS A 49 10.02 -7.83 -3.16
CA LYS A 49 10.15 -6.59 -2.37
C LYS A 49 8.88 -6.41 -1.56
N ASP A 50 9.02 -5.97 -0.32
CA ASP A 50 7.86 -5.55 0.46
C ASP A 50 7.16 -4.38 -0.25
N PRO A 51 5.83 -4.46 -0.42
CA PRO A 51 5.09 -3.33 -0.98
C PRO A 51 5.17 -2.15 -0.01
N LEU A 52 5.55 -1.00 -0.55
CA LEU A 52 5.62 0.24 0.22
C LEU A 52 4.31 1.01 0.10
N PRO A 53 3.72 1.45 1.22
CA PRO A 53 2.54 2.32 1.17
C PRO A 53 2.84 3.64 0.44
N MET A 54 1.89 4.04 -0.41
CA MET A 54 1.95 5.30 -1.16
C MET A 54 1.03 6.37 -0.58
N VAL A 55 -0.03 5.94 0.11
CA VAL A 55 -1.08 6.79 0.67
C VAL A 55 -1.32 6.38 2.11
N TYR A 56 -1.49 7.34 2.98
CA TYR A 56 -1.79 7.12 4.39
C TYR A 56 -3.12 7.78 4.77
N SER A 57 -3.90 7.10 5.60
CA SER A 57 -5.15 7.63 6.16
C SER A 57 -5.33 7.09 7.58
N GLY A 58 -5.83 7.93 8.46
CA GLY A 58 -6.29 7.49 9.78
C GLY A 58 -7.66 6.82 9.66
N ILE A 59 -7.80 5.65 10.23
CA ILE A 59 -9.05 4.90 10.31
C ILE A 59 -9.48 4.84 11.77
N TYR A 60 -10.67 5.37 12.06
CA TYR A 60 -11.20 5.50 13.41
C TYR A 60 -12.61 4.88 13.48
N PRO A 61 -12.95 4.13 14.54
CA PRO A 61 -14.31 3.70 14.74
C PRO A 61 -15.17 4.90 15.14
N ILE A 62 -16.44 4.94 14.71
CA ILE A 62 -17.40 5.97 15.13
C ILE A 62 -17.67 5.83 16.63
N ASP A 63 -17.85 4.59 17.11
CA ASP A 63 -17.92 4.30 18.54
C ASP A 63 -16.53 3.89 19.05
N GLY A 64 -15.98 4.66 19.99
CA GLY A 64 -14.66 4.38 20.58
C GLY A 64 -14.56 3.01 21.27
N SER A 65 -15.69 2.40 21.66
CA SER A 65 -15.72 1.03 22.20
C SER A 65 -15.35 -0.05 21.17
N ASP A 66 -15.46 0.26 19.88
CA ASP A 66 -15.11 -0.65 18.78
C ASP A 66 -13.61 -0.64 18.43
N TYR A 67 -12.79 0.16 19.11
CA TYR A 67 -11.34 0.15 18.86
C TYR A 67 -10.69 -1.25 18.95
N PRO A 68 -11.01 -2.12 19.94
CA PRO A 68 -10.49 -3.47 19.98
C PRO A 68 -10.95 -4.33 18.78
N ASN A 69 -12.21 -4.16 18.35
CA ASN A 69 -12.78 -4.87 17.20
C ASN A 69 -12.11 -4.44 15.90
N LEU A 70 -11.85 -3.14 15.73
CA LEU A 70 -11.11 -2.60 14.58
C LEU A 70 -9.68 -3.16 14.53
N ARG A 71 -9.00 -3.26 15.67
CA ARG A 71 -7.66 -3.87 15.75
C ARG A 71 -7.68 -5.31 15.28
N GLU A 72 -8.62 -6.11 15.79
CA GLU A 72 -8.75 -7.52 15.41
C GLU A 72 -9.08 -7.67 13.93
N ALA A 73 -9.93 -6.81 13.37
CA ALA A 73 -10.28 -6.79 11.97
C ALA A 73 -9.07 -6.47 11.08
N LEU A 74 -8.26 -5.47 11.45
CA LEU A 74 -7.02 -5.13 10.75
C LEU A 74 -6.00 -6.27 10.81
N ASP A 75 -5.84 -6.92 11.97
CA ASP A 75 -4.99 -8.11 12.13
C ASP A 75 -5.43 -9.22 11.17
N LYS A 76 -6.72 -9.50 11.06
CA LYS A 76 -7.29 -10.51 10.15
C LYS A 76 -7.11 -10.12 8.68
N LEU A 77 -7.36 -8.87 8.32
CA LEU A 77 -7.17 -8.40 6.94
C LEU A 77 -5.71 -8.53 6.49
N LYS A 78 -4.77 -8.21 7.36
CA LYS A 78 -3.34 -8.31 7.07
C LYS A 78 -2.89 -9.74 6.72
N LEU A 79 -3.61 -10.77 7.14
CA LEU A 79 -3.32 -12.16 6.75
C LEU A 79 -3.52 -12.40 5.26
N SER A 80 -4.49 -11.71 4.64
CA SER A 80 -4.80 -11.82 3.21
C SER A 80 -4.27 -10.65 2.38
N ASP A 81 -3.80 -9.59 3.03
CA ASP A 81 -3.31 -8.37 2.39
C ASP A 81 -1.96 -7.95 2.98
N ALA A 82 -0.89 -8.47 2.38
CA ALA A 82 0.48 -8.18 2.81
C ALA A 82 0.87 -6.70 2.61
N ALA A 83 0.15 -5.96 1.75
CA ALA A 83 0.41 -4.55 1.47
C ALA A 83 -0.17 -3.60 2.54
N LEU A 84 -1.15 -4.08 3.32
CA LEU A 84 -1.74 -3.28 4.39
C LEU A 84 -0.73 -3.09 5.53
N ALA A 85 -0.37 -1.83 5.77
CA ALA A 85 0.43 -1.42 6.93
C ALA A 85 -0.47 -0.62 7.87
N TYR A 86 -0.34 -0.80 9.18
CA TYR A 86 -1.05 0.01 10.16
C TYR A 86 -0.29 0.09 11.48
N GLU A 87 -0.49 1.19 12.16
CA GLU A 87 0.04 1.47 13.49
C GLU A 87 -1.01 2.21 14.32
N PRO A 88 -1.02 2.06 15.66
CA PRO A 88 -1.92 2.81 16.52
C PRO A 88 -1.74 4.31 16.37
N GLU A 89 -2.85 5.04 16.28
CA GLU A 89 -2.88 6.49 16.22
C GLU A 89 -3.93 7.03 17.18
N THR A 90 -3.69 8.22 17.72
CA THR A 90 -4.66 8.93 18.57
C THR A 90 -4.93 10.30 18.00
N SER A 91 -6.19 10.61 17.77
CA SER A 91 -6.67 11.92 17.37
C SER A 91 -7.37 12.61 18.53
N VAL A 92 -7.09 13.90 18.73
CA VAL A 92 -7.80 14.71 19.74
C VAL A 92 -9.32 14.78 19.47
N ALA A 93 -9.70 14.76 18.19
CA ALA A 93 -11.10 14.87 17.78
C ALA A 93 -11.81 13.52 17.67
N LEU A 94 -11.09 12.46 17.23
CA LEU A 94 -11.68 11.17 16.87
C LEU A 94 -11.34 10.05 17.88
N GLY A 95 -10.47 10.31 18.85
CA GLY A 95 -10.04 9.31 19.83
C GLY A 95 -9.00 8.33 19.29
N PHE A 96 -9.11 7.07 19.71
CA PHE A 96 -8.18 6.02 19.32
C PHE A 96 -8.55 5.40 17.98
N GLY A 97 -7.58 5.23 17.12
CA GLY A 97 -7.70 4.61 15.80
C GLY A 97 -6.37 4.04 15.32
N PHE A 98 -6.26 3.89 14.02
CA PHE A 98 -5.05 3.39 13.37
C PHE A 98 -4.69 4.27 12.19
N ARG A 99 -3.42 4.62 12.08
CA ARG A 99 -2.85 5.15 10.86
C ARG A 99 -2.54 3.98 9.95
N CYS A 100 -3.22 3.93 8.81
CA CYS A 100 -3.10 2.86 7.85
C CYS A 100 -2.37 3.35 6.59
N GLY A 101 -1.48 2.52 6.07
CA GLY A 101 -0.77 2.75 4.82
C GLY A 101 -1.32 1.84 3.71
N PHE A 102 -1.55 2.42 2.53
CA PHE A 102 -2.20 1.79 1.40
C PHE A 102 -1.36 1.96 0.12
N LEU A 103 -1.51 1.05 -0.83
CA LEU A 103 -0.87 1.15 -2.16
C LEU A 103 -1.41 2.32 -3.00
N GLY A 104 -2.60 2.80 -2.69
CA GLY A 104 -3.26 3.90 -3.37
C GLY A 104 -4.69 4.06 -2.88
N LEU A 105 -5.45 5.00 -3.47
CA LEU A 105 -6.82 5.30 -3.07
C LEU A 105 -7.77 4.12 -3.24
N LEU A 106 -7.66 3.37 -4.33
CA LEU A 106 -8.49 2.18 -4.55
C LEU A 106 -8.24 1.12 -3.47
N HIS A 107 -7.00 0.93 -3.06
CA HIS A 107 -6.68 0.00 -1.96
C HIS A 107 -7.30 0.48 -0.64
N LEU A 108 -7.24 1.78 -0.34
CA LEU A 108 -7.90 2.38 0.82
C LEU A 108 -9.42 2.11 0.78
N GLU A 109 -10.08 2.37 -0.34
CA GLU A 109 -11.52 2.13 -0.50
C GLU A 109 -11.88 0.67 -0.26
N ILE A 110 -11.14 -0.26 -0.87
CA ILE A 110 -11.38 -1.70 -0.72
C ILE A 110 -11.20 -2.14 0.74
N VAL A 111 -10.13 -1.71 1.40
CA VAL A 111 -9.87 -2.09 2.81
C VAL A 111 -10.95 -1.51 3.72
N THR A 112 -11.33 -0.25 3.54
CA THR A 112 -12.40 0.38 4.34
C THR A 112 -13.73 -0.35 4.14
N GLU A 113 -14.12 -0.62 2.88
CA GLU A 113 -15.35 -1.35 2.59
C GLU A 113 -15.35 -2.77 3.16
N ARG A 114 -14.20 -3.46 3.16
CA ARG A 114 -14.06 -4.78 3.79
C ARG A 114 -14.21 -4.71 5.31
N LEU A 115 -13.61 -3.71 5.96
CA LEU A 115 -13.76 -3.50 7.40
C LEU A 115 -15.23 -3.26 7.78
N GLU A 116 -15.95 -2.49 6.98
CA GLU A 116 -17.37 -2.23 7.20
C GLU A 116 -18.24 -3.45 6.94
N ARG A 117 -18.07 -4.12 5.80
CA ARG A 117 -18.95 -5.23 5.38
C ARG A 117 -18.64 -6.57 6.03
N GLU A 118 -17.36 -6.92 6.16
CA GLU A 118 -16.96 -8.24 6.69
C GLU A 118 -16.94 -8.26 8.23
N PHE A 119 -16.66 -7.10 8.86
CA PHE A 119 -16.51 -7.00 10.32
C PHE A 119 -17.59 -6.17 10.99
N GLY A 120 -18.49 -5.54 10.21
CA GLY A 120 -19.61 -4.78 10.74
C GLY A 120 -19.21 -3.50 11.51
N LEU A 121 -18.11 -2.88 11.10
CA LEU A 121 -17.58 -1.68 11.75
C LEU A 121 -18.09 -0.42 11.06
N ASP A 122 -18.50 0.58 11.86
CA ASP A 122 -18.78 1.93 11.38
C ASP A 122 -17.54 2.80 11.54
N LEU A 123 -16.97 3.28 10.42
CA LEU A 123 -15.65 3.87 10.39
C LEU A 123 -15.63 5.31 9.87
N ILE A 124 -14.65 6.08 10.34
CA ILE A 124 -14.25 7.38 9.80
C ILE A 124 -12.86 7.23 9.22
N ALA A 125 -12.73 7.46 7.91
CA ALA A 125 -11.44 7.61 7.26
C ALA A 125 -11.08 9.10 7.15
N THR A 126 -9.87 9.47 7.57
CA THR A 126 -9.38 10.85 7.38
C THR A 126 -8.99 11.08 5.92
N ALA A 127 -8.85 12.34 5.54
CA ALA A 127 -8.34 12.69 4.21
C ALA A 127 -6.98 12.00 3.97
N PRO A 128 -6.81 11.35 2.82
CA PRO A 128 -5.55 10.65 2.52
C PRO A 128 -4.38 11.64 2.42
N SER A 129 -3.23 11.22 2.91
CA SER A 129 -1.98 11.98 2.88
C SER A 129 -0.87 11.14 2.28
N VAL A 130 0.16 11.81 1.79
CA VAL A 130 1.40 11.20 1.31
C VAL A 130 2.53 11.48 2.30
N VAL A 131 3.66 10.79 2.14
CA VAL A 131 4.86 11.07 2.91
C VAL A 131 5.55 12.29 2.33
N TYR A 132 5.92 13.27 3.18
CA TYR A 132 6.72 14.42 2.77
C TYR A 132 8.14 14.31 3.31
N GLU A 133 9.10 14.68 2.48
CA GLU A 133 10.48 14.89 2.89
C GLU A 133 10.71 16.38 3.08
N VAL A 134 10.95 16.78 4.33
CA VAL A 134 11.09 18.19 4.73
C VAL A 134 12.53 18.47 5.10
N THR A 135 13.15 19.45 4.42
CA THR A 135 14.45 19.97 4.79
C THR A 135 14.27 21.30 5.53
N MET A 136 14.79 21.37 6.74
CA MET A 136 14.76 22.58 7.56
C MET A 136 15.87 23.56 7.14
N ASP A 137 15.77 24.83 7.55
CA ASP A 137 16.81 25.85 7.27
C ASP A 137 18.19 25.51 7.86
N ASP A 138 18.22 24.75 8.94
CA ASP A 138 19.45 24.24 9.57
C ASP A 138 20.07 23.03 8.86
N GLY A 139 19.41 22.55 7.76
CA GLY A 139 19.84 21.39 6.99
C GLY A 139 19.35 20.05 7.54
N LYS A 140 18.56 20.03 8.59
CA LYS A 140 17.97 18.81 9.12
C LYS A 140 16.89 18.28 8.16
N GLU A 141 16.96 16.99 7.83
CA GLU A 141 15.95 16.29 7.04
C GLU A 141 14.98 15.53 7.95
N ILE A 142 13.68 15.66 7.69
CA ILE A 142 12.61 15.08 8.47
C ILE A 142 11.61 14.42 7.48
N THR A 143 11.34 13.14 7.68
CA THR A 143 10.26 12.44 6.97
C THR A 143 8.97 12.63 7.74
N VAL A 144 7.98 13.24 7.11
CA VAL A 144 6.66 13.52 7.69
C VAL A 144 5.65 12.56 7.09
N THR A 145 5.21 11.62 7.88
CA THR A 145 4.16 10.67 7.49
C THR A 145 2.78 11.12 7.93
N ASN A 146 2.72 11.91 9.01
CA ASN A 146 1.47 12.45 9.56
C ASN A 146 1.48 13.98 9.45
N PRO A 147 0.48 14.60 8.81
CA PRO A 147 0.39 16.07 8.71
C PRO A 147 0.44 16.80 10.07
N SER A 148 -0.01 16.17 11.15
CA SER A 148 0.05 16.75 12.50
C SER A 148 1.48 16.90 13.05
N GLU A 149 2.42 16.14 12.48
CA GLU A 149 3.85 16.16 12.84
C GLU A 149 4.66 17.12 11.96
N PHE A 150 3.97 17.87 11.09
CA PHE A 150 4.67 18.83 10.23
C PHE A 150 5.39 19.87 11.08
N PRO A 151 6.72 20.09 10.85
CA PRO A 151 7.52 20.95 11.71
C PRO A 151 7.04 22.40 11.66
N SER A 152 6.95 23.04 12.83
CA SER A 152 6.55 24.43 12.98
C SER A 152 7.70 25.45 12.78
N GLY A 153 8.91 24.97 12.51
CA GLY A 153 10.10 25.81 12.28
C GLY A 153 10.20 26.35 10.85
N LYS A 154 11.31 27.03 10.54
CA LYS A 154 11.58 27.49 9.18
C LYS A 154 11.94 26.32 8.28
N VAL A 155 11.08 26.05 7.32
CA VAL A 155 11.22 25.00 6.31
C VAL A 155 11.88 25.59 5.07
N LYS A 156 12.95 24.94 4.59
CA LYS A 156 13.65 25.31 3.37
C LYS A 156 13.03 24.64 2.13
N THR A 157 12.75 23.35 2.22
CA THR A 157 12.21 22.57 1.08
C THR A 157 11.26 21.51 1.59
N VAL A 158 10.18 21.28 0.84
CA VAL A 158 9.25 20.16 1.04
C VAL A 158 9.19 19.39 -0.26
N LEU A 159 9.48 18.10 -0.21
CA LEU A 159 9.36 17.18 -1.33
C LEU A 159 8.18 16.25 -1.10
N GLU A 160 7.39 16.03 -2.14
CA GLU A 160 6.33 15.03 -2.18
C GLU A 160 6.73 13.88 -3.11
N PRO A 161 6.28 12.63 -2.85
CA PRO A 161 6.56 11.52 -3.73
C PRO A 161 5.83 11.70 -5.06
N MET A 162 6.53 11.45 -6.15
CA MET A 162 5.97 11.49 -7.49
C MET A 162 6.06 10.09 -8.11
N VAL A 163 5.06 9.69 -8.87
CA VAL A 163 5.04 8.42 -9.58
C VAL A 163 5.25 8.62 -11.08
N ARG A 164 5.97 7.69 -11.70
CA ARG A 164 6.05 7.62 -13.15
C ARG A 164 4.97 6.70 -13.67
N ALA A 165 3.93 7.28 -14.29
CA ALA A 165 2.81 6.54 -14.86
C ALA A 165 3.03 6.27 -16.35
N THR A 166 2.75 5.03 -16.78
CA THR A 166 2.66 4.67 -18.19
C THR A 166 1.22 4.24 -18.47
N ILE A 167 0.53 5.01 -19.30
CA ILE A 167 -0.89 4.84 -19.62
C ILE A 167 -0.99 4.36 -21.07
N LEU A 168 -1.59 3.19 -21.27
CA LEU A 168 -1.91 2.66 -22.59
C LEU A 168 -3.41 2.82 -22.83
N ALA A 169 -3.78 3.55 -23.86
CA ALA A 169 -5.17 3.84 -24.16
C ALA A 169 -5.46 3.87 -25.67
N PRO A 170 -6.71 3.68 -26.10
CA PRO A 170 -7.14 4.00 -27.44
C PRO A 170 -6.94 5.50 -27.74
N LYS A 171 -6.61 5.83 -28.99
CA LYS A 171 -6.34 7.22 -29.41
C LYS A 171 -7.47 8.21 -29.08
N ASP A 172 -8.71 7.74 -29.09
CA ASP A 172 -9.88 8.58 -28.86
C ASP A 172 -9.95 9.11 -27.41
N TYR A 173 -9.28 8.46 -26.47
CA TYR A 173 -9.25 8.86 -25.06
C TYR A 173 -8.05 9.75 -24.70
N VAL A 174 -7.13 10.00 -25.62
CA VAL A 174 -5.89 10.75 -25.33
C VAL A 174 -6.19 12.13 -24.74
N GLY A 175 -7.14 12.88 -25.32
CA GLY A 175 -7.50 14.21 -24.87
C GLY A 175 -8.02 14.24 -23.42
N VAL A 176 -8.93 13.29 -23.09
CA VAL A 176 -9.52 13.18 -21.74
C VAL A 176 -8.46 12.79 -20.71
N ILE A 177 -7.56 11.87 -21.08
CA ILE A 177 -6.47 11.44 -20.20
C ILE A 177 -5.48 12.59 -19.96
N MET A 178 -5.13 13.34 -21.00
CA MET A 178 -4.25 14.51 -20.87
C MET A 178 -4.86 15.55 -19.94
N GLU A 179 -6.14 15.90 -20.12
CA GLU A 179 -6.86 16.83 -19.26
C GLU A 179 -6.90 16.35 -17.80
N LEU A 180 -7.21 15.05 -17.59
CA LEU A 180 -7.21 14.45 -16.25
C LEU A 180 -5.82 14.55 -15.58
N CYS A 181 -4.76 14.18 -16.27
CA CYS A 181 -3.40 14.25 -15.74
C CYS A 181 -2.99 15.69 -15.43
N GLN A 182 -3.26 16.63 -16.34
CA GLN A 182 -2.93 18.05 -16.15
C GLN A 182 -3.70 18.67 -14.98
N SER A 183 -4.98 18.35 -14.83
CA SER A 183 -5.79 18.85 -13.71
C SER A 183 -5.28 18.36 -12.35
N ARG A 184 -4.50 17.25 -12.33
CA ARG A 184 -3.85 16.67 -11.16
C ARG A 184 -2.36 17.01 -11.07
N ARG A 185 -1.90 18.10 -11.69
CA ARG A 185 -0.51 18.58 -11.71
C ARG A 185 0.47 17.63 -12.41
N GLY A 186 -0.04 16.71 -13.24
CA GLY A 186 0.76 15.77 -13.99
C GLY A 186 1.61 16.45 -15.06
N ILE A 187 2.86 16.04 -15.17
CA ILE A 187 3.81 16.51 -16.17
C ILE A 187 3.98 15.43 -17.21
N MET A 188 3.62 15.72 -18.48
CA MET A 188 3.81 14.78 -19.57
C MET A 188 5.30 14.65 -19.89
N ILE A 189 5.81 13.41 -19.88
CA ILE A 189 7.20 13.09 -20.24
C ILE A 189 7.28 12.79 -21.74
N ASP A 190 6.36 11.95 -22.24
CA ASP A 190 6.41 11.43 -23.60
C ASP A 190 5.04 10.88 -24.03
N MET A 191 4.80 10.90 -25.34
CA MET A 191 3.63 10.29 -25.96
C MET A 191 4.07 9.55 -27.22
N GLN A 192 3.70 8.27 -27.32
CA GLN A 192 4.08 7.40 -28.43
C GLN A 192 2.86 6.67 -28.99
N TYR A 193 2.68 6.72 -30.31
CA TYR A 193 1.66 5.93 -31.00
C TYR A 193 2.15 4.48 -31.17
N LEU A 194 1.34 3.52 -30.73
CA LEU A 194 1.58 2.11 -30.83
C LEU A 194 0.60 1.51 -31.86
N GLY A 195 0.99 1.54 -33.14
CA GLY A 195 0.11 1.18 -34.25
C GLY A 195 -0.92 2.25 -34.55
N GLU A 196 -2.08 1.85 -35.16
CA GLU A 196 -3.07 2.78 -35.67
C GLU A 196 -4.07 3.26 -34.60
N ASP A 197 -4.32 2.48 -33.56
CA ASP A 197 -5.43 2.70 -32.62
C ASP A 197 -5.04 2.91 -31.16
N ARG A 198 -3.76 2.75 -30.81
CA ARG A 198 -3.31 2.85 -29.41
C ARG A 198 -2.21 3.88 -29.22
N VAL A 199 -2.25 4.52 -28.06
CA VAL A 199 -1.24 5.50 -27.64
C VAL A 199 -0.73 5.13 -26.26
N GLN A 200 0.57 5.25 -26.08
CA GLN A 200 1.22 5.22 -24.78
C GLN A 200 1.53 6.63 -24.35
N LEU A 201 1.05 7.01 -23.18
CA LEU A 201 1.33 8.28 -22.53
C LEU A 201 2.20 8.02 -21.30
N ARG A 202 3.26 8.78 -21.13
CA ARG A 202 4.09 8.74 -19.91
C ARG A 202 4.02 10.06 -19.18
N TYR A 203 3.70 9.97 -17.90
CA TYR A 203 3.55 11.11 -17.01
C TYR A 203 4.37 10.93 -15.74
N THR A 204 4.77 12.05 -15.15
CA THR A 204 5.08 12.17 -13.73
C THR A 204 3.86 12.78 -13.06
N LEU A 205 3.29 12.07 -12.08
CA LEU A 205 2.08 12.44 -11.35
C LEU A 205 2.37 12.53 -9.87
#